data_c4d8f1c5bf07139156916b834b72bac9
#
_entry.id   c4d8f1c5bf07139156916b834b72bac9
#
_cell.length_a   1.000
_cell.length_b   1.000
_cell.length_c   1.000
_cell.angle_alpha   90.00
_cell.angle_beta   90.00
_cell.angle_gamma   90.00
#
_symmetry.space_group_name_H-M   'P 1'
#
loop_
_entity.id
_entity.type
_entity.pdbx_description
1 polymer ?
#
loop_
_entity_poly.entity_id
_entity_poly.type
_entity_poly.pdbx_seq_one_letter_code
_entity_poly.pdbx_strand_id
1 'polypeptide(L)'
;VAVRRQRQMCIRDRHIIVVWVDNEAGVLARIAGLFSGRGYNIESLAVAEVDKKKHISRITIVTEGTPQVIEQINLQLKKLVPVHKVADFKRGEKDILFRELAMFKILGKTKKLEKVKKICKKFNPVILDKTNKSVVIQVTALRAEIDKLALDLKSLGLISTSRTGAVAMTKGSRIFN
;
A
#
# COMPACT_ATOMS: atom_id res chain seq x y z
N VAL A 1 1.06 -49.14 -0.26
CA VAL A 1 0.14 -47.98 0.00
C VAL A 1 0.99 -46.74 0.12
N ALA A 2 1.07 -45.97 -0.95
CA ALA A 2 1.87 -44.73 -0.98
C ALA A 2 1.05 -43.60 -0.36
N VAL A 3 1.46 -43.16 0.81
CA VAL A 3 0.91 -41.97 1.46
C VAL A 3 1.38 -40.75 0.65
N ARG A 4 0.48 -40.20 -0.16
CA ARG A 4 0.63 -38.95 -0.87
C ARG A 4 0.67 -37.83 0.21
N ARG A 5 1.87 -37.43 0.64
CA ARG A 5 2.04 -36.20 1.41
C ARG A 5 1.55 -35.03 0.55
N GLN A 6 0.33 -34.59 0.80
CA GLN A 6 -0.13 -33.30 0.36
C GLN A 6 0.82 -32.25 0.93
N ARG A 7 1.71 -31.70 0.10
CA ARG A 7 2.39 -30.44 0.41
C ARG A 7 1.28 -29.40 0.50
N GLN A 8 0.87 -29.09 1.71
CA GLN A 8 0.14 -27.86 1.98
C GLN A 8 1.06 -26.73 1.51
N MET A 9 0.79 -26.22 0.33
CA MET A 9 1.39 -24.99 -0.15
C MET A 9 0.93 -23.92 0.83
N CYS A 10 1.83 -23.44 1.69
CA CYS A 10 1.55 -22.31 2.57
C CYS A 10 1.20 -21.12 1.67
N ILE A 11 -0.10 -20.89 1.46
CA ILE A 11 -0.60 -19.74 0.74
C ILE A 11 -0.25 -18.54 1.60
N ARG A 12 0.74 -17.77 1.17
CA ARG A 12 1.05 -16.47 1.76
C ARG A 12 0.07 -15.47 1.18
N ASP A 13 -0.88 -15.07 2.00
CA ASP A 13 -1.84 -14.04 1.62
C ASP A 13 -1.25 -12.66 1.94
N ARG A 14 -1.56 -11.70 1.08
CA ARG A 14 -1.23 -10.30 1.35
C ARG A 14 -2.28 -9.67 2.23
N HIS A 15 -1.83 -9.12 3.34
CA HIS A 15 -2.65 -8.44 4.34
C HIS A 15 -2.34 -6.95 4.39
N ILE A 16 -3.34 -6.16 4.72
CA ILE A 16 -3.23 -4.75 5.00
C ILE A 16 -3.64 -4.52 6.44
N ILE A 17 -2.65 -4.25 7.26
CA ILE A 17 -2.83 -4.02 8.70
C ILE A 17 -2.89 -2.50 8.92
N VAL A 18 -3.96 -2.04 9.54
CA VAL A 18 -4.15 -0.64 9.91
C VAL A 18 -4.04 -0.51 11.41
N VAL A 19 -3.19 0.40 11.87
CA VAL A 19 -2.88 0.62 13.27
C VAL A 19 -3.12 2.09 13.62
N TRP A 20 -3.89 2.36 14.67
CA TRP A 20 -4.05 3.67 15.26
C TRP A 20 -3.13 3.78 16.46
N VAL A 21 -2.29 4.81 16.47
CA VAL A 21 -1.23 4.96 17.45
C VAL A 21 -1.11 6.41 17.91
N ASP A 22 -0.49 6.60 19.07
CA ASP A 22 -0.07 7.94 19.50
C ASP A 22 0.94 8.52 18.51
N ASN A 23 0.79 9.81 18.17
CA ASN A 23 1.72 10.51 17.29
C ASN A 23 2.93 11.02 18.09
N GLU A 24 3.77 10.08 18.54
CA GLU A 24 4.94 10.33 19.36
C GLU A 24 6.23 9.85 18.70
N ALA A 25 7.35 10.46 19.08
CA ALA A 25 8.65 10.03 18.61
C ALA A 25 8.95 8.57 19.01
N GLY A 26 9.47 7.78 18.07
CA GLY A 26 9.86 6.40 18.31
C GLY A 26 8.74 5.35 18.16
N VAL A 27 7.47 5.74 18.05
CA VAL A 27 6.35 4.77 17.87
C VAL A 27 6.51 3.99 16.58
N LEU A 28 6.78 4.68 15.47
CA LEU A 28 7.03 4.03 14.18
C LEU A 28 8.24 3.09 14.24
N ALA A 29 9.31 3.51 14.93
CA ALA A 29 10.51 2.68 15.09
C ALA A 29 10.22 1.40 15.88
N ARG A 30 9.39 1.47 16.93
CA ARG A 30 8.96 0.30 17.71
C ARG A 30 8.15 -0.68 16.85
N ILE A 31 7.24 -0.19 16.02
CA ILE A 31 6.45 -1.01 15.09
C ILE A 31 7.37 -1.65 14.06
N ALA A 32 8.23 -0.89 13.40
CA ALA A 32 9.19 -1.42 12.43
C ALA A 32 10.13 -2.45 13.07
N GLY A 33 10.60 -2.19 14.30
CA GLY A 33 11.44 -3.10 15.08
C GLY A 33 10.74 -4.41 15.42
N LEU A 34 9.42 -4.39 15.67
CA LEU A 34 8.62 -5.60 15.88
C LEU A 34 8.63 -6.50 14.64
N PHE A 35 8.48 -5.92 13.45
CA PHE A 35 8.55 -6.67 12.20
C PHE A 35 9.96 -7.21 11.94
N SER A 36 10.98 -6.35 12.03
CA SER A 36 12.38 -6.70 11.80
C SER A 36 12.88 -7.77 12.76
N GLY A 37 12.58 -7.65 14.05
CA GLY A 37 13.03 -8.60 15.07
C GLY A 37 12.45 -10.01 14.93
N ARG A 38 11.40 -10.17 14.11
CA ARG A 38 10.77 -11.47 13.83
C ARG A 38 10.93 -11.92 12.38
N GLY A 39 11.67 -11.17 11.58
CA GLY A 39 11.88 -11.48 10.17
C GLY A 39 10.63 -11.30 9.30
N TYR A 40 9.65 -10.48 9.73
CA TYR A 40 8.50 -10.15 8.92
C TYR A 40 8.84 -9.02 7.96
N ASN A 41 8.44 -9.16 6.70
CA ASN A 41 8.67 -8.13 5.69
C ASN A 41 7.55 -7.09 5.67
N ILE A 42 7.91 -5.82 5.55
CA ILE A 42 7.00 -4.71 5.25
C ILE A 42 7.15 -4.37 3.77
N GLU A 43 6.12 -4.67 2.97
CA GLU A 43 6.13 -4.33 1.54
C GLU A 43 5.85 -2.84 1.28
N SER A 44 4.97 -2.25 2.07
CA SER A 44 4.73 -0.82 2.04
C SER A 44 4.22 -0.32 3.39
N LEU A 45 4.51 0.94 3.67
CA LEU A 45 4.18 1.61 4.91
C LEU A 45 3.71 3.02 4.58
N ALA A 46 2.49 3.36 5.01
CA ALA A 46 1.95 4.71 4.92
C ALA A 46 1.58 5.19 6.32
N VAL A 47 2.04 6.38 6.69
CA VAL A 47 1.78 6.99 8.01
C VAL A 47 1.25 8.39 7.83
N ALA A 48 0.20 8.73 8.56
CA ALA A 48 -0.33 10.08 8.61
C ALA A 48 -1.00 10.35 9.95
N GLU A 49 -0.87 11.56 10.48
CA GLU A 49 -1.68 12.02 11.58
C GLU A 49 -3.12 12.22 11.11
N VAL A 50 -4.08 11.58 11.77
CA VAL A 50 -5.50 11.58 11.40
C VAL A 50 -6.38 12.36 12.40
N ASP A 51 -5.90 12.55 13.63
CA ASP A 51 -6.57 13.38 14.65
C ASP A 51 -5.53 14.24 15.37
N LYS A 52 -5.48 15.53 14.97
CA LYS A 52 -4.55 16.51 15.57
C LYS A 52 -4.87 16.85 17.02
N LYS A 53 -6.17 16.77 17.42
CA LYS A 53 -6.57 17.11 18.80
C LYS A 53 -6.15 16.03 19.77
N LYS A 54 -6.24 14.77 19.36
CA LYS A 54 -5.86 13.61 20.16
C LYS A 54 -4.44 13.13 19.91
N HIS A 55 -3.71 13.77 19.00
CA HIS A 55 -2.37 13.35 18.57
C HIS A 55 -2.32 11.87 18.13
N ILE A 56 -3.31 11.47 17.29
CA ILE A 56 -3.39 10.10 16.79
C ILE A 56 -2.92 10.03 15.34
N SER A 57 -2.00 9.13 15.08
CA SER A 57 -1.56 8.73 13.75
C SER A 57 -2.17 7.41 13.33
N ARG A 58 -2.40 7.29 12.03
CA ARG A 58 -2.81 6.04 11.39
C ARG A 58 -1.67 5.50 10.54
N ILE A 59 -1.28 4.27 10.83
CA ILE A 59 -0.26 3.53 10.10
C ILE A 59 -0.94 2.44 9.28
N THR A 60 -0.68 2.39 7.98
CA THR A 60 -1.15 1.33 7.09
C THR A 60 0.04 0.52 6.62
N ILE A 61 0.08 -0.75 6.96
CA ILE A 61 1.20 -1.67 6.70
C ILE A 61 0.72 -2.74 5.73
N VAL A 62 1.44 -2.94 4.63
CA VAL A 62 1.23 -4.08 3.74
C VAL A 62 2.30 -5.12 4.00
N THR A 63 1.89 -6.33 4.30
CA THR A 63 2.77 -7.47 4.58
C THR A 63 2.21 -8.76 3.99
N GLU A 64 3.05 -9.75 3.79
CA GLU A 64 2.65 -11.10 3.36
C GLU A 64 2.99 -12.11 4.46
N GLY A 65 2.06 -13.02 4.70
CA GLY A 65 2.26 -14.06 5.70
C GLY A 65 1.21 -15.16 5.64
N THR A 66 1.47 -16.26 6.35
CA THR A 66 0.44 -17.25 6.63
C THR A 66 -0.56 -16.66 7.64
N PRO A 67 -1.79 -17.21 7.73
CA PRO A 67 -2.78 -16.75 8.71
C PRO A 67 -2.23 -16.70 10.13
N GLN A 68 -1.43 -17.70 10.53
CA GLN A 68 -0.81 -17.77 11.86
C GLN A 68 0.20 -16.64 12.08
N VAL A 69 1.01 -16.31 11.06
CA VAL A 69 1.97 -15.20 11.12
C VAL A 69 1.25 -13.87 11.28
N ILE A 70 0.18 -13.66 10.50
CA ILE A 70 -0.61 -12.42 10.56
C ILE A 70 -1.29 -12.27 11.93
N GLU A 71 -1.86 -13.35 12.47
CA GLU A 71 -2.43 -13.34 13.80
C GLU A 71 -1.40 -12.97 14.87
N GLN A 72 -0.19 -13.54 14.80
CA GLN A 72 0.91 -13.19 15.71
C GLN A 72 1.32 -11.72 15.58
N ILE A 73 1.41 -11.18 14.36
CA ILE A 73 1.68 -9.76 14.14
C ILE A 73 0.61 -8.91 14.83
N ASN A 74 -0.67 -9.20 14.62
CA ASN A 74 -1.77 -8.46 15.20
C ASN A 74 -1.76 -8.49 16.73
N LEU A 75 -1.51 -9.67 17.33
CA LEU A 75 -1.40 -9.82 18.79
C LEU A 75 -0.22 -9.03 19.36
N GLN A 76 0.92 -9.02 18.68
CA GLN A 76 2.10 -8.27 19.14
C GLN A 76 1.90 -6.75 19.00
N LEU A 77 1.28 -6.29 17.91
CA LEU A 77 0.95 -4.87 17.75
C LEU A 77 0.03 -4.38 18.86
N LYS A 78 -1.00 -5.15 19.21
CA LYS A 78 -1.93 -4.82 20.31
C LYS A 78 -1.28 -4.73 21.70
N LYS A 79 -0.10 -5.33 21.88
CA LYS A 79 0.65 -5.25 23.15
C LYS A 79 1.50 -3.99 23.28
N LEU A 80 1.71 -3.25 22.20
CA LEU A 80 2.47 -2.00 22.26
C LEU A 80 1.63 -0.91 22.94
N VAL A 81 2.18 -0.28 23.97
CA VAL A 81 1.48 0.76 24.75
C VAL A 81 0.89 1.89 23.89
N PRO A 82 1.62 2.45 22.88
CA PRO A 82 1.09 3.54 22.08
C PRO A 82 0.08 3.09 21.01
N VAL A 83 -0.33 1.81 20.98
CA VAL A 83 -1.28 1.28 20.01
C VAL A 83 -2.69 1.24 20.59
N HIS A 84 -3.60 2.05 20.01
CA HIS A 84 -4.99 2.09 20.42
C HIS A 84 -5.83 1.01 19.77
N LYS A 85 -5.58 0.76 18.48
CA LYS A 85 -6.40 -0.18 17.69
C LYS A 85 -5.60 -0.79 16.55
N VAL A 86 -5.91 -2.06 16.26
CA VAL A 86 -5.35 -2.79 15.11
C VAL A 86 -6.51 -3.40 14.33
N ALA A 87 -6.52 -3.20 13.04
CA ALA A 87 -7.44 -3.84 12.09
C ALA A 87 -6.63 -4.54 11.00
N ASP A 88 -7.03 -5.76 10.66
CA ASP A 88 -6.42 -6.56 9.60
C ASP A 88 -7.43 -6.80 8.49
N PHE A 89 -7.02 -6.58 7.26
CA PHE A 89 -7.84 -6.74 6.08
C PHE A 89 -7.12 -7.62 5.07
N LYS A 90 -7.81 -8.66 4.60
CA LYS A 90 -7.33 -9.48 3.49
C LYS A 90 -7.57 -8.77 2.17
N ARG A 91 -6.63 -8.97 1.25
CA ARG A 91 -6.83 -8.51 -0.12
C ARG A 91 -8.08 -9.17 -0.72
N GLY A 92 -8.99 -8.33 -1.23
CA GLY A 92 -10.24 -8.80 -1.87
C GLY A 92 -11.46 -8.82 -0.96
N GLU A 93 -11.36 -8.39 0.30
CA GLU A 93 -12.54 -8.16 1.13
C GLU A 93 -13.48 -7.15 0.46
N LYS A 94 -14.77 -7.53 0.32
CA LYS A 94 -15.77 -6.74 -0.43
C LYS A 94 -16.07 -5.40 0.21
N ASP A 95 -15.93 -5.30 1.54
CA ASP A 95 -16.29 -4.12 2.33
C ASP A 95 -15.15 -3.13 2.55
N ILE A 96 -13.99 -3.37 1.93
CA ILE A 96 -12.82 -2.51 2.05
C ILE A 96 -12.44 -1.92 0.70
N LEU A 97 -12.13 -0.64 0.72
CA LEU A 97 -11.53 0.09 -0.39
C LEU A 97 -10.02 0.17 -0.20
N PHE A 98 -9.29 -0.22 -1.22
CA PHE A 98 -7.83 -0.07 -1.27
C PHE A 98 -7.48 0.87 -2.41
N ARG A 99 -6.62 1.84 -2.15
CA ARG A 99 -6.08 2.75 -3.17
C ARG A 99 -4.63 3.06 -2.86
N GLU A 100 -3.89 3.32 -3.91
CA GLU A 100 -2.52 3.79 -3.87
C GLU A 100 -2.39 4.93 -4.85
N LEU A 101 -1.70 6.00 -4.46
CA LEU A 101 -1.34 7.10 -5.35
C LEU A 101 0.05 6.85 -5.90
N ALA A 102 0.22 7.02 -7.20
CA ALA A 102 1.52 6.97 -7.86
C ALA A 102 1.72 8.19 -8.76
N MET A 103 2.94 8.71 -8.76
CA MET A 103 3.40 9.72 -9.69
C MET A 103 4.42 9.12 -10.63
N PHE A 104 4.26 9.38 -11.92
CA PHE A 104 5.13 8.88 -12.99
C PHE A 104 5.72 10.06 -13.75
N LYS A 105 7.04 10.10 -13.84
CA LYS A 105 7.76 11.06 -14.68
C LYS A 105 8.24 10.36 -15.93
N ILE A 106 7.76 10.85 -17.08
CA ILE A 106 8.04 10.28 -18.40
C ILE A 106 8.76 11.32 -19.25
N LEU A 107 9.84 10.90 -19.91
CA LEU A 107 10.54 11.69 -20.91
C LEU A 107 10.23 11.16 -22.31
N GLY A 108 9.98 12.06 -23.25
CA GLY A 108 9.73 11.69 -24.63
C GLY A 108 9.28 12.85 -25.51
N LYS A 109 9.32 12.63 -26.81
CA LYS A 109 8.77 13.57 -27.80
C LYS A 109 7.23 13.54 -27.73
N THR A 110 6.58 14.58 -28.22
CA THR A 110 5.12 14.80 -28.20
C THR A 110 4.29 13.56 -28.54
N LYS A 111 4.65 12.83 -29.63
CA LYS A 111 3.95 11.60 -30.02
C LYS A 111 3.96 10.49 -28.94
N LYS A 112 5.08 10.35 -28.18
CA LYS A 112 5.15 9.40 -27.06
C LYS A 112 4.28 9.86 -25.89
N LEU A 113 4.30 11.15 -25.57
CA LEU A 113 3.50 11.73 -24.50
C LEU A 113 1.99 11.62 -24.75
N GLU A 114 1.55 11.68 -26.00
CA GLU A 114 0.15 11.42 -26.36
C GLU A 114 -0.26 9.96 -26.14
N LYS A 115 0.63 9.00 -26.47
CA LYS A 115 0.39 7.58 -26.16
C LYS A 115 0.26 7.35 -24.65
N VAL A 116 1.12 7.97 -23.85
CA VAL A 116 1.05 7.94 -22.38
C VAL A 116 -0.31 8.41 -21.89
N LYS A 117 -0.80 9.54 -22.37
CA LYS A 117 -2.13 10.06 -22.01
C LYS A 117 -3.26 9.08 -22.34
N LYS A 118 -3.21 8.44 -23.52
CA LYS A 118 -4.21 7.43 -23.91
C LYS A 118 -4.23 6.23 -22.98
N ILE A 119 -3.05 5.69 -22.62
CA ILE A 119 -2.93 4.55 -21.70
C ILE A 119 -3.43 4.92 -20.30
N CYS A 120 -3.10 6.11 -19.81
CA CYS A 120 -3.49 6.55 -18.49
C CYS A 120 -4.97 7.00 -18.39
N LYS A 121 -5.64 7.28 -19.52
CA LYS A 121 -7.00 7.84 -19.56
C LYS A 121 -8.01 7.07 -18.68
N LYS A 122 -7.92 5.74 -18.67
CA LYS A 122 -8.82 4.88 -17.85
C LYS A 122 -8.70 5.09 -16.34
N PHE A 123 -7.62 5.74 -15.89
CA PHE A 123 -7.37 6.03 -14.47
C PHE A 123 -7.67 7.48 -14.09
N ASN A 124 -8.26 8.28 -15.00
CA ASN A 124 -8.49 9.70 -14.79
C ASN A 124 -7.23 10.42 -14.27
N PRO A 125 -6.12 10.41 -15.03
CA PRO A 125 -4.85 10.92 -14.57
C PRO A 125 -4.88 12.43 -14.37
N VAL A 126 -4.24 12.91 -13.30
CA VAL A 126 -3.97 14.33 -13.11
C VAL A 126 -2.59 14.64 -13.68
N ILE A 127 -2.52 15.62 -14.59
CA ILE A 127 -1.24 16.10 -15.13
C ILE A 127 -0.73 17.17 -14.17
N LEU A 128 0.37 16.85 -13.48
CA LEU A 128 0.99 17.76 -12.50
C LEU A 128 1.97 18.72 -13.16
N ASP A 129 2.70 18.24 -14.17
CA ASP A 129 3.66 19.04 -14.94
C ASP A 129 3.71 18.52 -16.38
N LYS A 130 3.90 19.44 -17.32
CA LYS A 130 4.00 19.14 -18.75
C LYS A 130 4.93 20.12 -19.47
N THR A 131 5.92 19.56 -20.16
CA THR A 131 6.79 20.29 -21.08
C THR A 131 6.75 19.65 -22.48
N ASN A 132 7.50 20.19 -23.43
CA ASN A 132 7.62 19.60 -24.77
C ASN A 132 8.37 18.25 -24.77
N LYS A 133 9.14 17.95 -23.70
CA LYS A 133 9.99 16.76 -23.60
C LYS A 133 9.65 15.86 -22.42
N SER A 134 8.75 16.28 -21.52
CA SER A 134 8.41 15.53 -20.31
C SER A 134 6.96 15.72 -19.88
N VAL A 135 6.46 14.76 -19.12
CA VAL A 135 5.20 14.86 -18.40
C VAL A 135 5.32 14.19 -17.05
N VAL A 136 4.73 14.81 -16.01
CA VAL A 136 4.51 14.19 -14.71
C VAL A 136 3.02 13.98 -14.55
N ILE A 137 2.62 12.73 -14.35
CA ILE A 137 1.23 12.32 -14.16
C ILE A 137 1.03 11.66 -12.81
N GLN A 138 -0.09 11.97 -12.18
CA GLN A 138 -0.56 11.33 -10.98
C GLN A 138 -1.72 10.39 -11.32
N VAL A 139 -1.69 9.20 -10.73
CA VAL A 139 -2.74 8.19 -10.87
C VAL A 139 -3.07 7.64 -9.49
N THR A 140 -4.36 7.41 -9.24
CA THR A 140 -4.82 6.72 -8.04
C THR A 140 -5.57 5.47 -8.47
N ALA A 141 -5.08 4.28 -8.10
CA ALA A 141 -5.64 3.00 -8.50
C ALA A 141 -5.31 1.88 -7.49
N LEU A 142 -5.72 0.65 -7.80
CA LEU A 142 -5.25 -0.53 -7.08
C LEU A 142 -3.77 -0.77 -7.36
N ARG A 143 -3.03 -1.29 -6.37
CA ARG A 143 -1.59 -1.57 -6.50
C ARG A 143 -1.25 -2.36 -7.77
N ALA A 144 -1.98 -3.45 -8.04
CA ALA A 144 -1.75 -4.28 -9.22
C ALA A 144 -1.94 -3.52 -10.56
N GLU A 145 -2.87 -2.56 -10.57
CA GLU A 145 -3.10 -1.70 -11.73
C GLU A 145 -1.96 -0.70 -11.91
N ILE A 146 -1.44 -0.15 -10.80
CA ILE A 146 -0.26 0.73 -10.79
C ILE A 146 0.99 -0.02 -11.25
N ASP A 147 1.20 -1.26 -10.77
CA ASP A 147 2.30 -2.12 -11.19
C ASP A 147 2.25 -2.39 -12.70
N LYS A 148 1.09 -2.74 -13.23
CA LYS A 148 0.88 -2.95 -14.66
C LYS A 148 1.11 -1.67 -15.45
N LEU A 149 0.57 -0.54 -14.99
CA LEU A 149 0.76 0.76 -15.64
C LEU A 149 2.24 1.15 -15.66
N ALA A 150 2.98 0.94 -14.59
CA ALA A 150 4.43 1.20 -14.54
C ALA A 150 5.20 0.38 -15.58
N LEU A 151 4.83 -0.90 -15.79
CA LEU A 151 5.42 -1.75 -16.83
C LEU A 151 5.10 -1.22 -18.23
N ASP A 152 3.84 -0.85 -18.49
CA ASP A 152 3.42 -0.31 -19.79
C ASP A 152 4.14 1.01 -20.11
N LEU A 153 4.39 1.84 -19.10
CA LEU A 153 5.08 3.13 -19.25
C LEU A 153 6.60 3.00 -19.42
N LYS A 154 7.23 1.90 -19.01
CA LYS A 154 8.68 1.69 -19.19
C LYS A 154 9.11 1.85 -20.65
N SER A 155 8.37 1.25 -21.58
CA SER A 155 8.65 1.34 -23.03
C SER A 155 8.45 2.74 -23.60
N LEU A 156 7.71 3.60 -22.90
CA LEU A 156 7.36 4.96 -23.31
C LEU A 156 8.26 6.05 -22.73
N GLY A 157 9.30 5.65 -21.99
CA GLY A 157 10.26 6.59 -21.43
C GLY A 157 10.00 6.98 -19.97
N LEU A 158 9.41 6.07 -19.19
CA LEU A 158 9.32 6.23 -17.73
C LEU A 158 10.72 6.27 -17.13
N ILE A 159 11.03 7.35 -16.40
CA ILE A 159 12.34 7.55 -15.76
C ILE A 159 12.27 7.55 -14.24
N SER A 160 11.12 7.90 -13.67
CA SER A 160 10.95 7.96 -12.22
C SER A 160 9.52 7.63 -11.82
N THR A 161 9.39 6.92 -10.71
CA THR A 161 8.11 6.59 -10.09
C THR A 161 8.19 6.87 -8.61
N SER A 162 7.20 7.62 -8.08
CA SER A 162 6.99 7.81 -6.64
C SER A 162 5.64 7.23 -6.25
N ARG A 163 5.57 6.54 -5.10
CA ARG A 163 4.36 5.84 -4.64
C ARG A 163 4.15 6.05 -3.16
N THR A 164 2.90 6.19 -2.74
CA THR A 164 2.55 6.34 -1.31
C THR A 164 2.47 5.02 -0.56
N GLY A 165 2.36 3.90 -1.29
CA GLY A 165 1.88 2.65 -0.70
C GLY A 165 0.35 2.60 -0.60
N ALA A 166 -0.19 1.45 -0.22
CA ALA A 166 -1.62 1.26 -0.13
C ALA A 166 -2.21 1.95 1.10
N VAL A 167 -3.34 2.63 0.90
CA VAL A 167 -4.22 3.08 1.97
C VAL A 167 -5.53 2.31 1.90
N ALA A 168 -6.16 2.08 3.06
CA ALA A 168 -7.38 1.29 3.19
C ALA A 168 -8.48 2.09 3.88
N MET A 169 -9.73 1.91 3.43
CA MET A 169 -10.93 2.51 4.04
C MET A 169 -12.09 1.53 3.95
N THR A 170 -12.94 1.50 4.96
CA THR A 170 -14.20 0.73 4.92
C THR A 170 -15.22 1.37 4.00
N LYS A 171 -16.07 0.55 3.39
CA LYS A 171 -17.23 1.01 2.61
C LYS A 171 -18.44 1.28 3.51
N GLY A 172 -19.36 2.07 2.99
CA GLY A 172 -20.64 2.37 3.64
C GLY A 172 -20.49 3.17 4.93
N SER A 173 -21.44 3.02 5.84
CA SER A 173 -21.48 3.72 7.14
C SER A 173 -20.60 3.07 8.22
N ARG A 174 -19.89 2.02 7.91
CA ARG A 174 -19.03 1.32 8.86
C ARG A 174 -17.83 2.19 9.20
N ILE A 175 -17.76 2.66 10.42
CA ILE A 175 -16.67 3.50 10.90
C ILE A 175 -15.64 2.60 11.61
N PHE A 176 -14.40 2.63 11.13
CA PHE A 176 -13.25 2.14 11.86
C PHE A 176 -12.63 3.32 12.62
N ASN A 177 -13.25 3.63 13.75
CA ASN A 177 -12.67 4.55 14.74
C ASN A 177 -12.07 3.75 15.87
#